data_c87e6c7357cd1583ca9b7fe9acbcb253
#
_entry.id   c87e6c7357cd1583ca9b7fe9acbcb253
#
_cell.length_a   1.000
_cell.length_b   1.000
_cell.length_c   1.000
_cell.angle_alpha   90.00
_cell.angle_beta   90.00
_cell.angle_gamma   90.00
#
_symmetry.space_group_name_H-M   'P 1'
#
loop_
_entity.id
_entity.type
_entity.pdbx_description
1 polymer ?
#
loop_
_entity_poly.entity_id
_entity_poly.type
_entity_poly.pdbx_seq_one_letter_code
_entity_poly.pdbx_strand_id
1 'polypeptide(L)'
;MDKIISLCKRRGFIFPGSEIYGGMANSWDYGPLGVELKNNIKQAWWKQFVRQRPDMVGIDAALIMNPKVWLASGHLQNFSDPLVECKKCHERFRADHLEGKKKCPNCKGELTEARQFNMMFKTFVGPAEDAANVAYFRPETAQAM
;
A
#
# COMPACT_ATOMS: atom_id res chain seq x y z
N MET A 1 -9.72 11.78 13.82
CA MET A 1 -8.60 11.66 12.88
C MET A 1 -8.37 12.97 12.13
N ASP A 2 -9.39 13.62 11.57
CA ASP A 2 -9.27 14.81 10.71
C ASP A 2 -8.55 16.01 11.34
N LYS A 3 -8.77 16.25 12.64
CA LYS A 3 -8.05 17.31 13.38
C LYS A 3 -6.54 17.07 13.41
N ILE A 4 -6.10 15.81 13.54
CA ILE A 4 -4.68 15.44 13.55
C ILE A 4 -4.09 15.64 12.15
N ILE A 5 -4.78 15.18 11.11
CA ILE A 5 -4.35 15.36 9.71
C ILE A 5 -4.23 16.85 9.39
N SER A 6 -5.23 17.64 9.75
CA SER A 6 -5.21 19.10 9.55
C SER A 6 -4.04 19.76 10.29
N LEU A 7 -3.76 19.35 11.51
CA LEU A 7 -2.62 19.85 12.28
C LEU A 7 -1.29 19.48 11.62
N CYS A 8 -1.14 18.21 11.20
CA CYS A 8 0.08 17.73 10.55
C CYS A 8 0.39 18.47 9.25
N LYS A 9 -0.64 18.74 8.43
CA LYS A 9 -0.48 19.57 7.21
C LYS A 9 -0.01 20.98 7.54
N ARG A 10 -0.71 21.67 8.46
CA ARG A 10 -0.38 23.07 8.83
C ARG A 10 1.00 23.21 9.49
N ARG A 11 1.49 22.17 10.13
CA ARG A 11 2.79 22.19 10.83
C ARG A 11 3.93 21.61 9.99
N GLY A 12 3.68 21.22 8.73
CA GLY A 12 4.71 20.72 7.84
C GLY A 12 5.18 19.29 8.18
N PHE A 13 4.30 18.45 8.71
CA PHE A 13 4.59 17.04 8.91
C PHE A 13 4.34 16.22 7.65
N ILE A 14 3.19 16.42 7.02
CA ILE A 14 2.79 15.69 5.81
C ILE A 14 2.08 16.60 4.82
N PHE A 15 2.18 16.27 3.55
CA PHE A 15 1.44 16.88 2.45
C PHE A 15 0.92 15.78 1.51
N PRO A 16 -0.25 15.94 0.86
CA PRO A 16 -0.65 15.03 -0.21
C PRO A 16 0.40 15.04 -1.33
N GLY A 17 0.85 13.87 -1.76
CA GLY A 17 1.78 13.77 -2.88
C GLY A 17 1.17 14.38 -4.15
N SER A 18 1.92 15.21 -4.86
CA SER A 18 1.48 15.91 -6.08
C SER A 18 0.25 16.80 -5.89
N GLU A 19 0.12 17.47 -4.74
CA GLU A 19 -1.08 18.21 -4.33
C GLU A 19 -1.50 19.28 -5.34
N ILE A 20 -0.55 19.96 -5.98
CA ILE A 20 -0.82 20.99 -7.00
C ILE A 20 -1.52 20.47 -8.27
N TYR A 21 -1.47 19.16 -8.49
CA TYR A 21 -2.14 18.47 -9.59
C TYR A 21 -3.39 17.70 -9.13
N GLY A 22 -3.91 17.98 -7.93
CA GLY A 22 -5.07 17.29 -7.35
C GLY A 22 -4.74 16.15 -6.42
N GLY A 23 -3.45 15.83 -6.26
CA GLY A 23 -2.99 14.76 -5.38
C GLY A 23 -3.24 13.36 -5.92
N MET A 24 -2.74 12.38 -5.21
CA MET A 24 -2.98 10.96 -5.48
C MET A 24 -3.41 10.30 -4.17
N ALA A 25 -4.50 9.52 -4.20
CA ALA A 25 -5.01 8.85 -3.02
C ALA A 25 -3.93 7.96 -2.38
N ASN A 26 -3.81 8.04 -1.05
CA ASN A 26 -2.86 7.29 -0.25
C ASN A 26 -1.37 7.59 -0.55
N SER A 27 -1.06 8.67 -1.25
CA SER A 27 0.30 9.14 -1.51
C SER A 27 0.58 10.42 -0.71
N TRP A 28 1.66 10.41 0.07
CA TRP A 28 1.99 11.49 0.99
C TRP A 28 3.48 11.81 0.93
N ASP A 29 3.79 13.10 0.90
CA ASP A 29 5.15 13.60 1.09
C ASP A 29 5.36 13.96 2.57
N TYR A 30 6.52 13.60 3.11
CA TYR A 30 6.91 14.02 4.45
C TYR A 30 7.57 15.39 4.40
N GLY A 31 7.00 16.36 5.09
CA GLY A 31 7.63 17.66 5.30
C GLY A 31 8.77 17.62 6.33
N PRO A 32 9.45 18.75 6.59
CA PRO A 32 10.64 18.78 7.45
C PRO A 32 10.44 18.13 8.83
N LEU A 33 9.35 18.45 9.53
CA LEU A 33 9.07 17.84 10.83
C LEU A 33 8.64 16.37 10.71
N GLY A 34 7.98 16.02 9.61
CA GLY A 34 7.53 14.66 9.35
C GLY A 34 8.69 13.69 9.09
N VAL A 35 9.69 14.11 8.31
CA VAL A 35 10.86 13.26 8.03
C VAL A 35 11.69 13.03 9.29
N GLU A 36 11.87 14.04 10.14
CA GLU A 36 12.58 13.90 11.40
C GLU A 36 11.84 12.94 12.36
N LEU A 37 10.53 13.12 12.53
CA LEU A 37 9.71 12.21 13.32
C LEU A 37 9.79 10.77 12.80
N LYS A 38 9.67 10.58 11.48
CA LYS A 38 9.77 9.28 10.83
C LYS A 38 11.13 8.62 11.10
N ASN A 39 12.22 9.37 10.97
CA ASN A 39 13.57 8.85 11.20
C ASN A 39 13.78 8.47 12.68
N ASN A 40 13.30 9.31 13.61
CA ASN A 40 13.38 9.00 15.04
C ASN A 40 12.61 7.72 15.40
N ILE A 41 11.42 7.53 14.84
CA ILE A 41 10.62 6.31 15.04
C ILE A 41 11.37 5.09 14.47
N LYS A 42 11.90 5.19 13.25
CA LYS A 42 12.66 4.10 12.62
C LYS A 42 13.90 3.72 13.45
N GLN A 43 14.65 4.71 13.92
CA GLN A 43 15.84 4.47 14.74
C GLN A 43 15.49 3.83 16.08
N ALA A 44 14.45 4.32 16.77
CA ALA A 44 13.98 3.74 18.01
C ALA A 44 13.52 2.29 17.82
N TRP A 45 12.75 2.02 16.77
CA TRP A 45 12.29 0.68 16.43
C TRP A 45 13.48 -0.26 16.14
N TRP A 46 14.41 0.16 15.27
CA TRP A 46 15.60 -0.64 14.92
C TRP A 46 16.49 -0.93 16.13
N LYS A 47 16.67 0.09 16.99
CA LYS A 47 17.42 -0.09 18.25
C LYS A 47 16.74 -1.12 19.14
N GLN A 48 15.43 -0.99 19.35
CA GLN A 48 14.66 -1.83 20.28
C GLN A 48 14.57 -3.29 19.81
N PHE A 49 14.27 -3.50 18.52
CA PHE A 49 13.91 -4.82 18.00
C PHE A 49 15.03 -5.56 17.27
N VAL A 50 16.12 -4.85 16.90
CA VAL A 50 17.25 -5.47 16.21
C VAL A 50 18.51 -5.37 17.06
N ARG A 51 18.99 -4.16 17.38
CA ARG A 51 20.29 -3.98 18.02
C ARG A 51 20.35 -4.45 19.48
N GLN A 52 19.27 -4.37 20.21
CA GLN A 52 19.18 -4.76 21.63
C GLN A 52 18.80 -6.22 21.82
N ARG A 53 18.60 -6.96 20.74
CA ARG A 53 18.21 -8.39 20.79
C ARG A 53 19.34 -9.25 20.24
N PRO A 54 19.78 -10.27 20.97
CA PRO A 54 20.82 -11.19 20.51
C PRO A 54 20.31 -12.25 19.49
N ASP A 55 18.97 -12.40 19.42
CA ASP A 55 18.27 -13.39 18.58
C ASP A 55 17.71 -12.78 17.28
N MET A 56 18.07 -11.54 16.95
CA MET A 56 17.56 -10.83 15.77
C MET A 56 18.69 -10.25 14.92
N VAL A 57 18.54 -10.35 13.61
CA VAL A 57 19.41 -9.70 12.63
C VAL A 57 18.56 -8.84 11.69
N GLY A 58 19.16 -7.75 11.20
CA GLY A 58 18.48 -6.87 10.25
C GLY A 58 18.68 -7.34 8.81
N ILE A 59 17.62 -7.27 8.02
CA ILE A 59 17.62 -7.50 6.57
C ILE A 59 17.00 -6.28 5.88
N ASP A 60 17.63 -5.83 4.81
CA ASP A 60 17.06 -4.84 3.89
C ASP A 60 16.92 -5.49 2.51
N ALA A 61 15.77 -6.10 2.28
CA ALA A 61 15.50 -6.86 1.07
C ALA A 61 14.94 -5.97 -0.05
N ALA A 62 15.26 -6.33 -1.31
CA ALA A 62 14.80 -5.61 -2.50
C ALA A 62 13.27 -5.56 -2.59
N LEU A 63 12.72 -4.40 -3.00
CA LEU A 63 11.29 -4.23 -3.24
C LEU A 63 10.84 -4.92 -4.53
N ILE A 64 11.67 -4.88 -5.57
CA ILE A 64 11.42 -5.56 -6.86
C ILE A 64 12.15 -6.88 -6.84
N MET A 65 11.43 -7.96 -7.09
CA MET A 65 11.97 -9.32 -7.07
C MET A 65 11.66 -10.03 -8.39
N ASN A 66 12.42 -11.10 -8.65
CA ASN A 66 12.19 -11.92 -9.84
C ASN A 66 10.76 -12.48 -9.85
N PRO A 67 10.01 -12.37 -10.96
CA PRO A 67 8.62 -12.85 -11.05
C PRO A 67 8.44 -14.33 -10.71
N LYS A 68 9.47 -15.15 -10.91
CA LYS A 68 9.44 -16.58 -10.55
C LYS A 68 9.24 -16.84 -9.06
N VAL A 69 9.67 -15.91 -8.19
CA VAL A 69 9.42 -15.98 -6.75
C VAL A 69 7.91 -15.97 -6.47
N TRP A 70 7.20 -15.07 -7.13
CA TRP A 70 5.74 -14.90 -6.95
C TRP A 70 4.93 -16.00 -7.60
N LEU A 71 5.45 -16.59 -8.67
CA LEU A 71 4.87 -17.78 -9.27
C LEU A 71 5.03 -18.99 -8.34
N ALA A 72 6.22 -19.24 -7.84
CA ALA A 72 6.53 -20.35 -6.96
C ALA A 72 5.77 -20.27 -5.63
N SER A 73 5.61 -19.07 -5.08
CA SER A 73 4.85 -18.84 -3.83
C SER A 73 3.34 -18.76 -4.01
N GLY A 74 2.83 -18.80 -5.25
CA GLY A 74 1.40 -18.73 -5.58
C GLY A 74 0.78 -17.33 -5.47
N HIS A 75 1.54 -16.28 -5.16
CA HIS A 75 1.00 -14.92 -5.04
C HIS A 75 0.37 -14.40 -6.35
N LEU A 76 0.92 -14.74 -7.50
CA LEU A 76 0.36 -14.29 -8.77
C LEU A 76 -1.06 -14.84 -9.03
N GLN A 77 -1.37 -15.99 -8.46
CA GLN A 77 -2.65 -16.66 -8.69
C GLN A 77 -3.67 -16.41 -7.58
N ASN A 78 -3.22 -16.30 -6.33
CA ASN A 78 -4.08 -16.36 -5.16
C ASN A 78 -4.10 -15.08 -4.32
N PHE A 79 -3.18 -14.12 -4.56
CA PHE A 79 -3.11 -12.90 -3.78
C PHE A 79 -4.11 -11.87 -4.32
N SER A 80 -5.40 -12.16 -4.13
CA SER A 80 -6.48 -11.33 -4.64
C SER A 80 -7.57 -11.11 -3.59
N ASP A 81 -8.16 -9.91 -3.63
CA ASP A 81 -9.32 -9.54 -2.82
C ASP A 81 -10.58 -9.40 -3.69
N PRO A 82 -11.74 -9.83 -3.20
CA PRO A 82 -13.01 -9.54 -3.84
C PRO A 82 -13.37 -8.07 -3.63
N LEU A 83 -13.30 -7.25 -4.67
CA LEU A 83 -13.66 -5.83 -4.62
C LEU A 83 -15.00 -5.54 -5.29
N VAL A 84 -15.76 -4.64 -4.68
CA VAL A 84 -16.96 -4.01 -5.26
C VAL A 84 -16.72 -2.50 -5.37
N GLU A 85 -17.30 -1.87 -6.37
CA GLU A 85 -17.23 -0.43 -6.57
C GLU A 85 -18.63 0.18 -6.47
N CYS A 86 -18.74 1.36 -5.86
CA CYS A 86 -19.98 2.11 -5.85
C CYS A 86 -20.19 2.80 -7.19
N LYS A 87 -21.33 2.54 -7.86
CA LYS A 87 -21.69 3.16 -9.15
C LYS A 87 -21.90 4.68 -9.06
N LYS A 88 -22.10 5.24 -7.85
CA LYS A 88 -22.39 6.66 -7.64
C LYS A 88 -21.17 7.48 -7.20
N CYS A 89 -20.40 7.01 -6.22
CA CYS A 89 -19.25 7.75 -5.68
C CYS A 89 -17.92 7.14 -6.07
N HIS A 90 -17.90 6.03 -6.80
CA HIS A 90 -16.72 5.30 -7.26
C HIS A 90 -15.78 4.81 -6.15
N GLU A 91 -16.22 4.85 -4.91
CA GLU A 91 -15.47 4.25 -3.81
C GLU A 91 -15.48 2.72 -3.90
N ARG A 92 -14.36 2.13 -3.53
CA ARG A 92 -14.12 0.69 -3.57
C ARG A 92 -14.09 0.11 -2.18
N PHE A 93 -14.67 -1.07 -2.04
CA PHE A 93 -14.77 -1.79 -0.77
C PHE A 93 -14.45 -3.26 -1.00
N ARG A 94 -13.88 -3.91 0.01
CA ARG A 94 -13.79 -5.37 0.02
C ARG A 94 -15.20 -5.94 0.24
N ALA A 95 -15.58 -6.89 -0.61
CA ALA A 95 -16.93 -7.48 -0.55
C ALA A 95 -17.17 -8.25 0.75
N ASP A 96 -16.16 -8.92 1.28
CA ASP A 96 -16.19 -9.64 2.54
C ASP A 96 -16.43 -8.73 3.77
N HIS A 97 -15.97 -7.47 3.73
CA HIS A 97 -16.22 -6.51 4.80
C HIS A 97 -17.62 -5.87 4.78
N LEU A 98 -18.35 -6.05 3.70
CA LEU A 98 -19.69 -5.46 3.58
C LEU A 98 -20.81 -6.29 4.21
N GLU A 99 -20.50 -7.49 4.71
CA GLU A 99 -21.46 -8.38 5.38
C GLU A 99 -22.77 -8.56 4.58
N GLY A 100 -22.66 -8.66 3.25
CA GLY A 100 -23.82 -8.82 2.36
C GLY A 100 -24.63 -7.55 2.06
N LYS A 101 -24.17 -6.38 2.52
CA LYS A 101 -24.83 -5.09 2.18
C LYS A 101 -24.71 -4.81 0.68
N LYS A 102 -25.83 -4.58 0.03
CA LYS A 102 -25.89 -4.27 -1.42
C LYS A 102 -25.77 -2.78 -1.74
N LYS A 103 -25.68 -1.93 -0.73
CA LYS A 103 -25.60 -0.47 -0.88
C LYS A 103 -24.32 0.09 -0.28
N CYS A 104 -23.77 1.10 -0.93
CA CYS A 104 -22.60 1.82 -0.48
C CYS A 104 -22.79 2.35 0.96
N PRO A 105 -21.84 2.10 1.88
CA PRO A 105 -21.92 2.63 3.25
C PRO A 105 -22.00 4.15 3.29
N ASN A 106 -21.28 4.83 2.39
CA ASN A 106 -21.10 6.28 2.43
C ASN A 106 -22.22 7.04 1.72
N CYS A 107 -22.57 6.68 0.48
CA CYS A 107 -23.54 7.44 -0.31
C CYS A 107 -24.85 6.70 -0.58
N LYS A 108 -25.02 5.46 -0.07
CA LYS A 108 -26.18 4.58 -0.30
C LYS A 108 -26.44 4.20 -1.77
N GLY A 109 -25.50 4.51 -2.67
CA GLY A 109 -25.52 4.10 -4.07
C GLY A 109 -25.46 2.59 -4.25
N GLU A 110 -25.81 2.11 -5.43
CA GLU A 110 -25.71 0.70 -5.80
C GLU A 110 -24.26 0.28 -5.95
N LEU A 111 -23.93 -0.95 -5.50
CA LEU A 111 -22.60 -1.56 -5.66
C LEU A 111 -22.58 -2.43 -6.90
N THR A 112 -21.41 -2.54 -7.53
CA THR A 112 -21.16 -3.50 -8.61
C THR A 112 -21.11 -4.93 -8.06
N GLU A 113 -21.12 -5.90 -8.94
CA GLU A 113 -20.73 -7.26 -8.59
C GLU A 113 -19.27 -7.31 -8.12
N ALA A 114 -18.97 -8.26 -7.24
CA ALA A 114 -17.63 -8.47 -6.75
C ALA A 114 -16.71 -8.99 -7.86
N ARG A 115 -15.56 -8.36 -7.99
CA ARG A 115 -14.50 -8.78 -8.93
C ARG A 115 -13.24 -9.11 -8.15
N GLN A 116 -12.57 -10.20 -8.51
CA GLN A 116 -11.27 -10.53 -7.95
C GLN A 116 -10.23 -9.52 -8.44
N PHE A 117 -9.59 -8.83 -7.49
CA PHE A 117 -8.54 -7.88 -7.76
C PHE A 117 -7.22 -8.41 -7.21
N ASN A 118 -6.26 -8.69 -8.10
CA ASN A 118 -4.92 -9.09 -7.68
C ASN A 118 -4.19 -7.90 -7.07
N MET A 119 -3.71 -8.05 -5.84
CA MET A 119 -3.04 -6.99 -5.07
C MET A 119 -1.55 -6.84 -5.41
N MET A 120 -1.01 -7.67 -6.30
CA MET A 120 0.37 -7.54 -6.74
C MET A 120 0.55 -6.30 -7.61
N PHE A 121 1.40 -5.39 -7.18
CA PHE A 121 1.74 -4.19 -7.97
C PHE A 121 2.69 -4.59 -9.11
N LYS A 122 2.15 -4.60 -10.32
CA LYS A 122 2.87 -4.94 -11.55
C LYS A 122 3.60 -3.72 -12.11
N THR A 123 4.83 -3.92 -12.60
CA THR A 123 5.61 -2.94 -13.36
C THR A 123 6.42 -3.64 -14.45
N PHE A 124 7.17 -2.88 -15.22
CA PHE A 124 8.09 -3.39 -16.23
C PHE A 124 9.51 -2.91 -15.92
N VAL A 125 10.49 -3.75 -16.19
CA VAL A 125 11.92 -3.44 -16.03
C VAL A 125 12.57 -3.42 -17.40
N GLY A 126 13.11 -2.26 -17.80
CA GLY A 126 13.68 -2.05 -19.12
C GLY A 126 12.80 -1.19 -20.04
N PRO A 127 13.20 -1.02 -21.30
CA PRO A 127 12.57 -0.07 -22.22
C PRO A 127 11.27 -0.58 -22.87
N ALA A 128 10.98 -1.88 -22.79
CA ALA A 128 9.82 -2.49 -23.43
C ALA A 128 8.81 -3.01 -22.38
N GLU A 129 7.54 -2.69 -22.59
CA GLU A 129 6.42 -3.18 -21.78
C GLU A 129 5.90 -4.52 -22.36
N ASP A 130 6.74 -5.54 -22.33
CA ASP A 130 6.41 -6.89 -22.79
C ASP A 130 6.38 -7.91 -21.64
N ALA A 131 5.92 -9.11 -21.95
CA ALA A 131 5.78 -10.17 -20.94
C ALA A 131 7.12 -10.63 -20.35
N ALA A 132 8.23 -10.48 -21.07
CA ALA A 132 9.56 -10.86 -20.62
C ALA A 132 10.12 -9.89 -19.57
N ASN A 133 9.65 -8.64 -19.60
CA ASN A 133 10.12 -7.56 -18.75
C ASN A 133 9.22 -7.28 -17.54
N VAL A 134 8.18 -8.09 -17.31
CA VAL A 134 7.28 -7.94 -16.18
C VAL A 134 8.02 -8.17 -14.86
N ALA A 135 7.84 -7.25 -13.93
CA ALA A 135 8.26 -7.39 -12.55
C ALA A 135 7.12 -7.02 -11.60
N TYR A 136 7.27 -7.42 -10.35
CA TYR A 136 6.28 -7.12 -9.31
C TYR A 136 6.99 -6.56 -8.09
N PHE A 137 6.36 -5.55 -7.48
CA PHE A 137 6.76 -5.13 -6.15
C PHE A 137 6.37 -6.21 -5.14
N ARG A 138 7.21 -6.37 -4.14
CA ARG A 138 6.90 -7.18 -2.97
C ARG A 138 5.65 -6.62 -2.26
N PRO A 139 4.58 -7.42 -2.09
CA PRO A 139 3.31 -6.90 -1.58
C PRO A 139 3.36 -6.57 -0.08
N GLU A 140 4.21 -7.25 0.68
CA GLU A 140 4.37 -7.07 2.12
C GLU A 140 5.83 -7.25 2.55
N THR A 141 6.17 -6.76 3.74
CA THR A 141 7.51 -6.95 4.31
C THR A 141 7.79 -8.39 4.71
N ALA A 142 6.74 -9.16 5.01
CA ALA A 142 6.84 -10.57 5.43
C ALA A 142 7.56 -11.46 4.41
N GLN A 143 7.44 -11.19 3.10
CA GLN A 143 8.12 -11.99 2.08
C GLN A 143 9.65 -11.77 2.00
N ALA A 144 10.21 -10.95 2.85
CA ALA A 144 11.65 -10.73 2.94
C ALA A 144 12.33 -11.48 4.09
N MET A 145 11.55 -12.11 4.94
CA MET A 145 12.01 -12.83 6.11
C MET A 145 12.21 -14.31 5.82
#